data_87128ad03d996c9dc58c2223da9c0c41
#
_entry.id   87128ad03d996c9dc58c2223da9c0c41
#
_cell.length_a   1.000
_cell.length_b   1.000
_cell.length_c   1.000
_cell.angle_alpha   90.00
_cell.angle_beta   90.00
_cell.angle_gamma   90.00
#
_symmetry.space_group_name_H-M   'P 1'
#
loop_
_entity.id
_entity.type
_entity.pdbx_description
1 polymer ?
#
loop_
_entity_poly.entity_id
_entity_poly.type
_entity_poly.pdbx_seq_one_letter_code
_entity_poly.pdbx_strand_id
1 'polypeptide(L)'
;MFPSNATWNQNATTFAYKILIGAEPYGLFIDTNNSIYTINRQKGQIIIWMNNSNDTNLILYTQLSSISLSIFVTTNGQIYVGDSNSIKSNSYSNQTISIANVSDACRGLFVDLNNTLYCSMLFEHKVVKKWLNDSSSTMTIAAGNGSNGSASNLLKGPYGIFVDTNFDLYVADCWNNRIQLFHLGQTNGITVAGSGSLNLTISLRTPTNVILDGNKYIFIADSDNHRIIGSDENGFRCIIACSGSSGSTSYQLYNPRSIAFDSFGNLFVADRDNNRTQKFYLLSNLSNSKRKNNDSIFSFHYLGGTTTTTISTTASLSLVVPTCSNKTMGPNCNISSNPCDLLKPCKNNGTCENRDESYFCNCSKYFSGSECEIDNRRCKPTTCWNNGKCNETTGECLCEEGWTGEFCEKMINYCENVT
;
A
#
# COMPACT_ATOMS: atom_id res chain seq x y z
N MET A 1 10.13 -18.69 -1.19
CA MET A 1 9.92 -19.44 -2.44
C MET A 1 8.51 -20.01 -2.41
N PHE A 2 7.69 -19.71 -3.41
CA PHE A 2 6.36 -20.29 -3.51
C PHE A 2 6.42 -21.64 -4.22
N PRO A 3 5.63 -22.65 -3.80
CA PRO A 3 5.44 -23.84 -4.61
C PRO A 3 4.75 -23.47 -5.93
N SER A 4 4.95 -24.25 -6.98
CA SER A 4 4.37 -24.02 -8.30
C SER A 4 2.84 -23.94 -8.32
N ASN A 5 2.20 -24.48 -7.30
CA ASN A 5 0.75 -24.46 -7.11
C ASN A 5 0.28 -23.53 -6.00
N ALA A 6 1.09 -22.56 -5.60
CA ALA A 6 0.71 -21.61 -4.57
C ALA A 6 -0.60 -20.89 -4.92
N THR A 7 -1.51 -20.86 -3.97
CA THR A 7 -2.80 -20.18 -4.11
C THR A 7 -3.06 -19.27 -2.91
N TRP A 8 -3.82 -18.23 -3.14
CA TRP A 8 -4.22 -17.28 -2.10
C TRP A 8 -5.73 -17.34 -1.88
N ASN A 9 -6.15 -17.06 -0.66
CA ASN A 9 -7.57 -16.90 -0.37
C ASN A 9 -8.12 -15.80 -1.28
N GLN A 10 -9.19 -16.09 -2.03
CA GLN A 10 -9.79 -15.11 -2.94
C GLN A 10 -10.53 -13.98 -2.19
N ASN A 11 -10.94 -14.22 -0.96
CA ASN A 11 -11.51 -13.19 -0.08
C ASN A 11 -10.39 -12.53 0.75
N ALA A 12 -10.14 -11.27 0.47
CA ALA A 12 -9.19 -10.48 1.23
C ALA A 12 -9.75 -10.02 2.57
N THR A 13 -8.84 -9.76 3.49
CA THR A 13 -9.11 -8.92 4.66
C THR A 13 -8.62 -7.51 4.36
N THR A 14 -9.44 -6.49 4.58
CA THR A 14 -8.98 -5.10 4.46
C THR A 14 -8.03 -4.80 5.60
N PHE A 15 -6.76 -4.59 5.25
CA PHE A 15 -5.70 -4.29 6.20
C PHE A 15 -5.73 -2.83 6.67
N ALA A 16 -5.94 -1.89 5.72
CA ALA A 16 -6.01 -0.47 6.02
C ALA A 16 -7.03 0.23 5.14
N TYR A 17 -7.79 1.15 5.75
CA TYR A 17 -8.84 1.93 5.11
C TYR A 17 -8.41 3.38 4.85
N LYS A 18 -9.16 4.08 3.99
CA LYS A 18 -8.98 5.49 3.61
C LYS A 18 -8.71 6.43 4.79
N ILE A 19 -9.34 6.22 5.93
CA ILE A 19 -9.19 7.10 7.08
C ILE A 19 -7.75 7.17 7.60
N LEU A 20 -7.00 6.07 7.45
CA LEU A 20 -5.59 5.98 7.83
C LEU A 20 -4.67 6.36 6.67
N ILE A 21 -4.83 5.69 5.53
CA ILE A 21 -3.89 5.78 4.41
C ILE A 21 -4.22 6.89 3.41
N GLY A 22 -5.30 7.62 3.62
CA GLY A 22 -5.78 8.63 2.68
C GLY A 22 -6.46 8.04 1.46
N ALA A 23 -6.81 8.91 0.50
CA ALA A 23 -7.35 8.47 -0.77
C ALA A 23 -6.23 8.00 -1.71
N GLU A 24 -6.58 7.05 -2.58
CA GLU A 24 -5.71 6.56 -3.65
C GLU A 24 -4.32 6.10 -3.14
N PRO A 25 -4.22 4.97 -2.40
CA PRO A 25 -2.92 4.43 -2.00
C PRO A 25 -2.11 4.01 -3.23
N TYR A 26 -0.85 4.48 -3.30
CA TYR A 26 0.08 4.14 -4.38
C TYR A 26 1.26 3.32 -3.86
N GLY A 27 2.05 3.88 -2.96
CA GLY A 27 3.23 3.25 -2.41
C GLY A 27 2.89 2.27 -1.31
N LEU A 28 3.34 1.04 -1.46
CA LEU A 28 3.25 -0.03 -0.47
C LEU A 28 4.58 -0.77 -0.45
N PHE A 29 5.15 -0.94 0.74
CA PHE A 29 6.36 -1.70 0.96
C PHE A 29 6.24 -2.53 2.24
N ILE A 30 6.85 -3.70 2.26
CA ILE A 30 6.95 -4.56 3.44
C ILE A 30 8.41 -4.95 3.62
N ASP A 31 8.95 -4.70 4.80
CA ASP A 31 10.33 -5.05 5.12
C ASP A 31 10.49 -6.50 5.61
N THR A 32 11.72 -6.92 5.83
CA THR A 32 12.05 -8.27 6.31
C THR A 32 11.53 -8.57 7.71
N ASN A 33 11.17 -7.55 8.48
CA ASN A 33 10.57 -7.68 9.80
C ASN A 33 9.03 -7.68 9.73
N ASN A 34 8.45 -7.73 8.52
CA ASN A 34 7.02 -7.61 8.27
C ASN A 34 6.42 -6.27 8.71
N SER A 35 7.23 -5.22 8.80
CA SER A 35 6.70 -3.87 8.95
C SER A 35 6.16 -3.40 7.62
N ILE A 36 4.97 -2.83 7.63
CA ILE A 36 4.24 -2.40 6.43
C ILE A 36 4.30 -0.89 6.37
N TYR A 37 4.69 -0.38 5.21
CA TYR A 37 4.88 1.05 4.94
C TYR A 37 3.94 1.49 3.83
N THR A 38 3.26 2.61 4.03
CA THR A 38 2.47 3.28 2.98
C THR A 38 2.55 4.79 3.10
N ILE A 39 2.15 5.48 2.04
CA ILE A 39 2.16 6.94 1.98
C ILE A 39 0.71 7.46 2.03
N ASN A 40 0.42 8.28 3.02
CA ASN A 40 -0.77 9.12 3.02
C ASN A 40 -0.45 10.44 2.30
N ARG A 41 -0.75 10.50 1.01
CA ARG A 41 -0.47 11.64 0.14
C ARG A 41 -1.19 12.92 0.55
N GLN A 42 -2.40 12.80 1.07
CA GLN A 42 -3.22 13.95 1.48
C GLN A 42 -2.63 14.68 2.69
N LYS A 43 -1.97 13.93 3.58
CA LYS A 43 -1.36 14.45 4.80
C LYS A 43 0.15 14.60 4.72
N GLY A 44 0.79 14.16 3.62
CA GLY A 44 2.24 14.17 3.48
C GLY A 44 2.95 13.28 4.51
N GLN A 45 2.40 12.11 4.82
CA GLN A 45 2.83 11.24 5.90
C GLN A 45 3.24 9.87 5.38
N ILE A 46 4.24 9.26 6.02
CA ILE A 46 4.50 7.83 5.92
C ILE A 46 3.85 7.15 7.12
N ILE A 47 3.06 6.12 6.87
CA ILE A 47 2.40 5.32 7.90
C ILE A 47 3.08 3.97 7.94
N ILE A 48 3.43 3.54 9.16
CA ILE A 48 4.19 2.31 9.40
C ILE A 48 3.44 1.46 10.42
N TRP A 49 3.19 0.21 10.09
CA TRP A 49 2.70 -0.82 11.01
C TRP A 49 3.85 -1.74 11.35
N MET A 50 4.33 -1.70 12.55
CA MET A 50 5.45 -2.51 13.00
C MET A 50 5.00 -3.87 13.53
N ASN A 51 5.69 -4.95 13.14
CA ASN A 51 5.27 -6.32 13.43
C ASN A 51 5.42 -6.72 14.92
N ASN A 52 5.94 -6.02 15.82
CA ASN A 52 6.08 -6.39 17.22
C ASN A 52 5.70 -5.29 18.21
N SER A 53 5.03 -4.25 17.75
CA SER A 53 4.62 -3.15 18.63
C SER A 53 3.14 -3.30 18.99
N ASN A 54 2.84 -3.04 20.28
CA ASN A 54 1.45 -2.89 20.74
C ASN A 54 0.82 -1.60 20.20
N ASP A 55 1.66 -0.66 19.74
CA ASP A 55 1.26 0.54 19.00
C ASP A 55 1.26 0.21 17.52
N THR A 56 0.07 0.04 16.99
CA THR A 56 -0.15 -0.44 15.62
C THR A 56 0.32 0.51 14.53
N ASN A 57 0.64 1.77 14.85
CA ASN A 57 0.99 2.75 13.82
C ASN A 57 2.04 3.74 14.31
N LEU A 58 3.18 3.76 13.68
CA LEU A 58 4.09 4.90 13.71
C LEU A 58 3.76 5.80 12.51
N ILE A 59 3.50 7.06 12.76
CA ILE A 59 3.28 8.05 11.71
C ILE A 59 4.50 8.95 11.68
N LEU A 60 5.23 8.91 10.57
CA LEU A 60 6.30 9.86 10.32
C LEU A 60 5.70 11.08 9.60
N TYR A 61 5.79 12.23 10.25
CA TYR A 61 5.43 13.51 9.65
C TYR A 61 6.56 13.94 8.73
N THR A 62 6.34 13.79 7.44
CA THR A 62 7.30 14.19 6.42
C THR A 62 6.65 15.30 5.61
N GLN A 63 7.42 16.29 5.21
CA GLN A 63 6.94 17.34 4.30
C GLN A 63 6.89 16.77 2.86
N LEU A 64 6.10 15.71 2.67
CA LEU A 64 5.89 15.11 1.36
C LEU A 64 4.83 15.88 0.60
N SER A 65 5.00 15.99 -0.70
CA SER A 65 3.98 16.56 -1.58
C SER A 65 2.80 15.59 -1.79
N SER A 66 1.70 16.10 -2.29
CA SER A 66 0.56 15.27 -2.71
C SER A 66 0.87 14.36 -3.92
N ILE A 67 2.06 14.47 -4.49
CA ILE A 67 2.53 13.68 -5.64
C ILE A 67 3.57 12.63 -5.22
N SER A 68 3.69 12.32 -3.92
CA SER A 68 4.54 11.23 -3.44
C SER A 68 3.89 9.89 -3.75
N LEU A 69 4.55 9.03 -4.53
CA LEU A 69 3.90 7.87 -5.16
C LEU A 69 4.58 6.54 -4.86
N SER A 70 5.86 6.54 -4.53
CA SER A 70 6.64 5.33 -4.33
C SER A 70 7.46 5.40 -3.03
N ILE A 71 7.62 4.25 -2.40
CA ILE A 71 8.37 4.07 -1.16
C ILE A 71 9.21 2.81 -1.25
N PHE A 72 10.42 2.89 -0.73
CA PHE A 72 11.32 1.75 -0.57
C PHE A 72 12.02 1.86 0.78
N VAL A 73 12.22 0.74 1.45
CA VAL A 73 12.92 0.68 2.74
C VAL A 73 14.05 -0.33 2.65
N THR A 74 15.25 0.12 2.98
CA THR A 74 16.43 -0.75 3.01
C THR A 74 16.48 -1.60 4.28
N THR A 75 17.30 -2.61 4.30
CA THR A 75 17.45 -3.54 5.44
C THR A 75 17.94 -2.85 6.72
N ASN A 76 18.65 -1.72 6.62
CA ASN A 76 19.06 -0.91 7.75
C ASN A 76 18.00 0.12 8.20
N GLY A 77 16.78 0.04 7.65
CA GLY A 77 15.64 0.90 8.02
C GLY A 77 15.64 2.28 7.37
N GLN A 78 16.52 2.55 6.40
CA GLN A 78 16.50 3.82 5.67
C GLN A 78 15.32 3.83 4.69
N ILE A 79 14.46 4.84 4.79
CA ILE A 79 13.26 4.99 3.97
C ILE A 79 13.57 5.95 2.82
N TYR A 80 13.23 5.58 1.60
CA TYR A 80 13.30 6.42 0.41
C TYR A 80 11.91 6.64 -0.15
N VAL A 81 11.60 7.89 -0.53
CA VAL A 81 10.31 8.28 -1.09
C VAL A 81 10.52 9.08 -2.36
N GLY A 82 9.82 8.67 -3.42
CA GLY A 82 9.71 9.47 -4.65
C GLY A 82 8.70 10.57 -4.44
N ASP A 83 9.18 11.79 -4.28
CA ASP A 83 8.38 13.00 -4.19
C ASP A 83 8.34 13.73 -5.54
N SER A 84 7.58 14.82 -5.66
CA SER A 84 7.30 15.50 -6.95
C SER A 84 8.51 15.70 -7.85
N ASN A 85 9.55 16.38 -7.36
CA ASN A 85 10.76 16.72 -8.12
C ASN A 85 12.05 16.27 -7.41
N SER A 86 11.93 15.35 -6.47
CA SER A 86 13.07 14.89 -5.68
C SER A 86 12.85 13.49 -5.14
N ILE A 87 13.96 12.81 -4.89
CA ILE A 87 13.95 11.61 -4.07
C ILE A 87 14.37 12.02 -2.68
N LYS A 88 13.53 11.75 -1.72
CA LYS A 88 13.76 12.07 -0.31
C LYS A 88 14.13 10.82 0.47
N SER A 89 15.06 10.96 1.38
CA SER A 89 15.40 9.95 2.37
C SER A 89 14.91 10.39 3.73
N ASN A 90 14.35 9.47 4.49
CA ASN A 90 13.89 9.69 5.84
C ASN A 90 14.40 8.58 6.75
N SER A 91 14.67 8.92 8.00
CA SER A 91 14.95 7.97 9.07
C SER A 91 13.88 8.07 10.14
N TYR A 92 13.84 7.09 11.05
CA TYR A 92 12.93 7.13 12.21
C TYR A 92 13.12 8.37 13.11
N SER A 93 14.18 9.16 12.90
CA SER A 93 14.43 10.43 13.60
C SER A 93 13.65 11.62 13.04
N ASN A 94 12.73 11.43 12.10
CA ASN A 94 11.94 12.47 11.42
C ASN A 94 12.76 13.50 10.61
N GLN A 95 14.03 13.22 10.32
CA GLN A 95 14.81 14.06 9.42
C GLN A 95 14.62 13.64 7.98
N THR A 96 14.15 14.54 7.15
CA THR A 96 13.97 14.35 5.71
C THR A 96 15.10 15.04 4.96
N ILE A 97 15.85 14.27 4.17
CA ILE A 97 16.98 14.78 3.38
C ILE A 97 16.68 14.54 1.89
N SER A 98 16.94 15.53 1.04
CA SER A 98 16.88 15.35 -0.41
C SER A 98 18.12 14.61 -0.89
N ILE A 99 17.94 13.48 -1.59
CA ILE A 99 19.02 12.63 -2.10
C ILE A 99 19.36 12.96 -3.54
N ALA A 100 18.34 13.25 -4.35
CA ALA A 100 18.51 13.61 -5.76
C ALA A 100 17.32 14.46 -6.22
N ASN A 101 17.58 15.38 -7.14
CA ASN A 101 16.53 16.05 -7.89
C ASN A 101 16.20 15.24 -9.14
N VAL A 102 14.92 15.16 -9.45
CA VAL A 102 14.38 14.47 -10.62
C VAL A 102 13.44 15.40 -11.36
N SER A 103 13.33 15.23 -12.66
CA SER A 103 12.46 16.06 -13.53
C SER A 103 11.01 15.57 -13.55
N ASP A 104 10.76 14.32 -13.11
CA ASP A 104 9.43 13.71 -12.98
C ASP A 104 9.38 12.86 -11.71
N ALA A 105 8.22 12.79 -11.07
CA ALA A 105 8.03 12.01 -9.85
C ALA A 105 8.28 10.52 -10.08
N CYS A 106 9.08 9.89 -9.22
CA CYS A 106 9.33 8.46 -9.28
C CYS A 106 8.04 7.66 -9.04
N ARG A 107 7.59 6.91 -10.03
CA ARG A 107 6.45 5.99 -9.90
C ARG A 107 6.82 4.69 -9.22
N GLY A 108 8.04 4.23 -9.42
CA GLY A 108 8.66 3.12 -8.74
C GLY A 108 10.03 3.53 -8.22
N LEU A 109 10.34 3.08 -7.01
CA LEU A 109 11.65 3.18 -6.38
C LEU A 109 12.16 1.79 -6.01
N PHE A 110 13.45 1.59 -6.17
CA PHE A 110 14.13 0.39 -5.72
C PHE A 110 15.57 0.73 -5.32
N VAL A 111 16.10 0.07 -4.29
CA VAL A 111 17.53 0.13 -3.95
C VAL A 111 18.06 -1.28 -4.00
N ASP A 112 19.07 -1.52 -4.82
CA ASP A 112 19.70 -2.83 -4.99
C ASP A 112 20.76 -3.13 -3.91
N LEU A 113 21.31 -4.34 -3.96
CA LEU A 113 22.31 -4.82 -3.00
C LEU A 113 23.62 -4.03 -3.02
N ASN A 114 23.91 -3.31 -4.11
CA ASN A 114 25.09 -2.45 -4.25
C ASN A 114 24.81 -0.99 -3.84
N ASN A 115 23.70 -0.72 -3.13
CA ASN A 115 23.25 0.62 -2.78
C ASN A 115 23.02 1.52 -4.01
N THR A 116 22.57 0.95 -5.12
CA THR A 116 22.12 1.72 -6.28
C THR A 116 20.63 1.96 -6.18
N LEU A 117 20.22 3.21 -6.16
CA LEU A 117 18.85 3.67 -6.18
C LEU A 117 18.36 3.77 -7.62
N TYR A 118 17.20 3.21 -7.92
CA TYR A 118 16.52 3.28 -9.20
C TYR A 118 15.20 4.05 -9.05
N CYS A 119 14.86 4.86 -10.07
CA CYS A 119 13.64 5.63 -10.15
C CYS A 119 13.04 5.53 -11.55
N SER A 120 11.80 5.07 -11.66
CA SER A 120 11.05 5.10 -12.92
C SER A 120 10.33 6.43 -13.08
N MET A 121 10.52 7.07 -14.22
CA MET A 121 9.98 8.38 -14.59
C MET A 121 8.91 8.19 -15.67
N LEU A 122 7.64 8.33 -15.27
CA LEU A 122 6.49 7.99 -16.13
C LEU A 122 6.46 8.80 -17.41
N PHE A 123 6.54 10.14 -17.29
CA PHE A 123 6.41 11.05 -18.41
C PHE A 123 7.71 11.27 -19.18
N GLU A 124 8.82 10.88 -18.56
CA GLU A 124 10.15 10.91 -19.19
C GLU A 124 10.53 9.56 -19.84
N HIS A 125 9.65 8.58 -19.82
CA HIS A 125 9.78 7.31 -20.53
C HIS A 125 11.11 6.58 -20.30
N LYS A 126 11.66 6.71 -19.08
CA LYS A 126 12.96 6.12 -18.71
C LYS A 126 12.98 5.68 -17.25
N VAL A 127 13.92 4.83 -16.93
CA VAL A 127 14.35 4.53 -15.57
C VAL A 127 15.75 5.10 -15.39
N VAL A 128 15.96 5.83 -14.32
CA VAL A 128 17.27 6.38 -13.95
C VAL A 128 17.78 5.71 -12.69
N LYS A 129 19.10 5.75 -12.49
CA LYS A 129 19.76 5.19 -11.32
C LYS A 129 20.86 6.09 -10.76
N LYS A 130 21.13 5.97 -9.47
CA LYS A 130 22.18 6.67 -8.74
C LYS A 130 22.82 5.74 -7.72
N TRP A 131 24.12 5.72 -7.66
CA TRP A 131 24.83 5.08 -6.56
C TRP A 131 24.76 5.95 -5.30
N LEU A 132 24.22 5.41 -4.21
CA LEU A 132 23.94 6.19 -2.99
C LEU A 132 25.21 6.60 -2.23
N ASN A 133 26.32 5.89 -2.44
CA ASN A 133 27.61 6.25 -1.84
C ASN A 133 28.35 7.35 -2.62
N ASP A 134 27.81 7.77 -3.79
CA ASP A 134 28.35 8.88 -4.55
C ASP A 134 27.72 10.20 -4.07
N SER A 135 28.56 11.16 -3.71
CA SER A 135 28.15 12.51 -3.29
C SER A 135 27.58 13.34 -4.44
N SER A 136 27.80 12.95 -5.70
CA SER A 136 27.21 13.65 -6.84
C SER A 136 25.68 13.53 -6.81
N SER A 137 24.99 14.58 -7.26
CA SER A 137 23.52 14.53 -7.40
C SER A 137 23.05 13.96 -8.75
N THR A 138 23.99 13.56 -9.62
CA THR A 138 23.70 13.13 -10.99
C THR A 138 23.12 11.73 -11.03
N MET A 139 22.04 11.57 -11.82
CA MET A 139 21.46 10.26 -12.11
C MET A 139 21.79 9.84 -13.55
N THR A 140 22.03 8.55 -13.76
CA THR A 140 22.30 7.97 -15.07
C THR A 140 21.11 7.14 -15.54
N ILE A 141 20.96 6.94 -16.86
CA ILE A 141 19.90 6.11 -17.42
C ILE A 141 20.19 4.63 -17.13
N ALA A 142 19.20 3.93 -16.62
CA ALA A 142 19.22 2.48 -16.39
C ALA A 142 18.45 1.72 -17.49
N ALA A 143 17.31 2.27 -17.98
CA ALA A 143 16.49 1.69 -19.03
C ALA A 143 15.67 2.76 -19.73
N GLY A 144 15.32 2.54 -21.01
CA GLY A 144 14.71 3.56 -21.87
C GLY A 144 15.72 4.65 -22.22
N ASN A 145 15.35 5.56 -23.12
CA ASN A 145 16.23 6.66 -23.53
C ASN A 145 15.58 8.05 -23.41
N GLY A 146 14.36 8.10 -22.84
CA GLY A 146 13.57 9.34 -22.74
C GLY A 146 12.58 9.57 -23.88
N SER A 147 12.66 8.77 -24.94
CA SER A 147 11.67 8.78 -26.03
C SER A 147 10.61 7.71 -25.79
N ASN A 148 9.34 8.03 -25.99
CA ASN A 148 8.28 7.04 -25.89
C ASN A 148 8.31 6.07 -27.08
N GLY A 149 8.06 4.78 -26.83
CA GLY A 149 8.00 3.80 -27.89
C GLY A 149 7.92 2.37 -27.37
N SER A 150 7.76 1.41 -28.30
CA SER A 150 7.62 -0.01 -27.98
C SER A 150 8.84 -0.86 -28.40
N ALA A 151 9.88 -0.28 -29.00
CA ALA A 151 11.11 -1.00 -29.30
C ALA A 151 11.78 -1.55 -28.02
N SER A 152 12.71 -2.48 -28.18
CA SER A 152 13.37 -3.14 -27.05
C SER A 152 14.14 -2.19 -26.12
N ASN A 153 14.68 -1.11 -26.67
CA ASN A 153 15.42 -0.07 -25.93
C ASN A 153 14.56 1.13 -25.53
N LEU A 154 13.24 1.08 -25.76
CA LEU A 154 12.31 2.15 -25.46
C LEU A 154 11.28 1.70 -24.41
N LEU A 155 10.79 2.67 -23.65
CA LEU A 155 9.72 2.51 -22.68
C LEU A 155 8.57 3.50 -23.01
N LYS A 156 7.39 3.21 -22.51
CA LYS A 156 6.26 4.12 -22.56
C LYS A 156 5.51 4.12 -21.23
N GLY A 157 5.72 5.18 -20.45
CA GLY A 157 5.14 5.31 -19.12
C GLY A 157 5.58 4.20 -18.16
N PRO A 158 6.89 4.02 -17.89
CA PRO A 158 7.36 3.04 -16.92
C PRO A 158 6.83 3.36 -15.53
N TYR A 159 6.38 2.32 -14.80
CA TYR A 159 5.76 2.48 -13.50
C TYR A 159 6.56 1.74 -12.42
N GLY A 160 6.05 0.67 -11.83
CA GLY A 160 6.78 -0.12 -10.85
C GLY A 160 8.01 -0.80 -11.43
N ILE A 161 9.05 -0.91 -10.62
CA ILE A 161 10.32 -1.54 -10.97
C ILE A 161 10.76 -2.51 -9.89
N PHE A 162 11.53 -3.50 -10.27
CA PHE A 162 12.18 -4.46 -9.37
C PHE A 162 13.58 -4.78 -9.89
N VAL A 163 14.57 -4.90 -8.99
CA VAL A 163 15.93 -5.33 -9.35
C VAL A 163 16.22 -6.62 -8.61
N ASP A 164 16.58 -7.66 -9.33
CA ASP A 164 16.88 -8.96 -8.73
C ASP A 164 18.33 -9.08 -8.23
N THR A 165 18.67 -10.23 -7.67
CA THR A 165 20.02 -10.52 -7.13
C THR A 165 21.12 -10.59 -8.19
N ASN A 166 20.77 -10.69 -9.47
CA ASN A 166 21.70 -10.61 -10.59
C ASN A 166 21.86 -9.17 -11.10
N PHE A 167 21.19 -8.19 -10.43
CA PHE A 167 21.09 -6.79 -10.87
C PHE A 167 20.32 -6.62 -12.18
N ASP A 168 19.47 -7.58 -12.53
CA ASP A 168 18.58 -7.50 -13.66
C ASP A 168 17.36 -6.63 -13.29
N LEU A 169 17.07 -5.63 -14.12
CA LEU A 169 16.01 -4.66 -13.89
C LEU A 169 14.72 -5.05 -14.62
N TYR A 170 13.66 -5.29 -13.85
CA TYR A 170 12.30 -5.52 -14.35
C TYR A 170 11.52 -4.21 -14.30
N VAL A 171 10.84 -3.88 -15.38
CA VAL A 171 10.07 -2.62 -15.54
C VAL A 171 8.65 -2.92 -15.98
N ALA A 172 7.67 -2.45 -15.22
CA ALA A 172 6.30 -2.38 -15.68
C ALA A 172 6.19 -1.24 -16.71
N ASP A 173 6.28 -1.60 -18.00
CA ASP A 173 6.20 -0.69 -19.15
C ASP A 173 4.71 -0.46 -19.47
N CYS A 174 4.10 0.34 -18.61
CA CYS A 174 2.67 0.42 -18.33
C CYS A 174 1.84 0.71 -19.59
N TRP A 175 2.20 1.73 -20.34
CA TRP A 175 1.44 2.12 -21.54
C TRP A 175 1.78 1.28 -22.79
N ASN A 176 2.76 0.38 -22.69
CA ASN A 176 3.01 -0.67 -23.67
C ASN A 176 2.37 -2.02 -23.27
N ASN A 177 1.66 -2.10 -22.13
CA ASN A 177 0.99 -3.31 -21.64
C ASN A 177 1.93 -4.52 -21.51
N ARG A 178 3.15 -4.31 -21.00
CA ARG A 178 4.17 -5.37 -20.90
C ARG A 178 5.06 -5.20 -19.68
N ILE A 179 5.79 -6.26 -19.33
CA ILE A 179 6.92 -6.24 -18.40
C ILE A 179 8.19 -6.44 -19.23
N GLN A 180 9.13 -5.49 -19.09
CA GLN A 180 10.44 -5.52 -19.72
C GLN A 180 11.51 -5.91 -18.71
N LEU A 181 12.41 -6.79 -19.11
CA LEU A 181 13.61 -7.19 -18.39
C LEU A 181 14.85 -6.59 -19.09
N PHE A 182 15.64 -5.84 -18.35
CA PHE A 182 16.94 -5.32 -18.78
C PHE A 182 18.04 -6.01 -17.98
N HIS A 183 18.86 -6.82 -18.63
CA HIS A 183 20.03 -7.40 -17.98
C HIS A 183 21.06 -6.31 -17.63
N LEU A 184 21.84 -6.57 -16.60
CA LEU A 184 22.86 -5.63 -16.12
C LEU A 184 23.73 -5.13 -17.28
N GLY A 185 23.77 -3.81 -17.46
CA GLY A 185 24.57 -3.15 -18.50
C GLY A 185 23.99 -3.20 -19.92
N GLN A 186 22.84 -3.84 -20.12
CA GLN A 186 22.17 -3.88 -21.43
C GLN A 186 21.16 -2.74 -21.57
N THR A 187 21.12 -2.15 -22.77
CA THR A 187 20.15 -1.10 -23.11
C THR A 187 18.89 -1.65 -23.81
N ASN A 188 18.96 -2.88 -24.35
CA ASN A 188 17.82 -3.55 -24.97
C ASN A 188 17.15 -4.47 -23.96
N GLY A 189 15.87 -4.25 -23.72
CA GLY A 189 15.06 -5.08 -22.87
C GLY A 189 14.44 -6.28 -23.59
N ILE A 190 14.11 -7.30 -22.82
CA ILE A 190 13.38 -8.50 -23.27
C ILE A 190 11.97 -8.42 -22.68
N THR A 191 10.94 -8.59 -23.51
CA THR A 191 9.57 -8.67 -23.00
C THR A 191 9.34 -10.03 -22.36
N VAL A 192 9.16 -10.05 -21.04
CA VAL A 192 8.93 -11.29 -20.27
C VAL A 192 7.46 -11.57 -20.02
N ALA A 193 6.58 -10.58 -20.10
CA ALA A 193 5.15 -10.74 -20.00
C ALA A 193 4.40 -9.65 -20.77
N GLY A 194 3.20 -9.99 -21.28
CA GLY A 194 2.31 -9.05 -21.97
C GLY A 194 2.63 -8.86 -23.46
N SER A 195 2.31 -7.71 -23.99
CA SER A 195 2.41 -7.41 -25.44
C SER A 195 3.85 -7.49 -25.96
N GLY A 196 4.06 -8.32 -26.96
CA GLY A 196 5.38 -8.53 -27.58
C GLY A 196 6.26 -9.57 -26.89
N SER A 197 5.74 -10.35 -25.94
CA SER A 197 6.44 -11.50 -25.40
C SER A 197 6.59 -12.60 -26.47
N LEU A 198 7.78 -13.23 -26.53
CA LEU A 198 8.06 -14.34 -27.44
C LEU A 198 7.29 -15.61 -27.08
N ASN A 199 6.98 -15.77 -25.79
CA ASN A 199 6.17 -16.89 -25.32
C ASN A 199 4.72 -16.43 -25.10
N LEU A 200 3.75 -17.30 -25.33
CA LEU A 200 2.36 -17.02 -25.02
C LEU A 200 2.24 -16.71 -23.52
N THR A 201 2.00 -15.45 -23.22
CA THR A 201 1.76 -14.97 -21.87
C THR A 201 0.33 -14.44 -21.77
N ILE A 202 -0.10 -14.18 -20.54
CA ILE A 202 -1.39 -13.57 -20.29
C ILE A 202 -1.40 -12.11 -20.81
N SER A 203 -2.51 -11.67 -21.42
CA SER A 203 -2.66 -10.29 -21.83
C SER A 203 -2.67 -9.36 -20.61
N LEU A 204 -1.87 -8.31 -20.64
CA LEU A 204 -1.83 -7.26 -19.61
C LEU A 204 -2.50 -5.99 -20.10
N ARG A 205 -3.00 -5.19 -19.16
CA ARG A 205 -3.53 -3.86 -19.43
C ARG A 205 -3.08 -2.88 -18.35
N THR A 206 -2.24 -1.93 -18.75
CA THR A 206 -1.62 -0.95 -17.86
C THR A 206 -1.03 -1.58 -16.58
N PRO A 207 -0.05 -2.53 -16.69
CA PRO A 207 0.61 -3.09 -15.52
C PRO A 207 1.33 -1.98 -14.75
N THR A 208 1.12 -1.92 -13.43
CA THR A 208 1.63 -0.82 -12.60
C THR A 208 2.69 -1.24 -11.60
N ASN A 209 2.82 -2.52 -11.34
CA ASN A 209 3.86 -3.02 -10.44
C ASN A 209 4.30 -4.40 -10.85
N VAL A 210 5.57 -4.69 -10.59
CA VAL A 210 6.19 -6.02 -10.77
C VAL A 210 7.08 -6.31 -9.58
N ILE A 211 6.95 -7.50 -9.02
CA ILE A 211 7.83 -8.05 -7.98
C ILE A 211 8.17 -9.50 -8.31
N LEU A 212 9.24 -10.01 -7.73
CA LEU A 212 9.66 -11.40 -7.89
C LEU A 212 9.72 -12.09 -6.53
N ASP A 213 9.48 -13.42 -6.54
CA ASP A 213 9.82 -14.26 -5.39
C ASP A 213 11.27 -14.78 -5.46
N GLY A 214 11.67 -15.57 -4.47
CA GLY A 214 13.02 -16.15 -4.42
C GLY A 214 13.34 -17.17 -5.53
N ASN A 215 12.34 -17.69 -6.26
CA ASN A 215 12.50 -18.52 -7.45
C ASN A 215 12.49 -17.70 -8.75
N LYS A 216 12.42 -16.38 -8.64
CA LYS A 216 12.26 -15.44 -9.75
C LYS A 216 10.91 -15.58 -10.49
N TYR A 217 9.90 -16.14 -9.83
CA TYR A 217 8.54 -16.04 -10.34
C TYR A 217 8.03 -14.62 -10.25
N ILE A 218 7.39 -14.17 -11.32
CA ILE A 218 6.98 -12.79 -11.52
C ILE A 218 5.55 -12.60 -11.05
N PHE A 219 5.30 -11.54 -10.28
CA PHE A 219 3.96 -11.12 -9.85
C PHE A 219 3.69 -9.70 -10.35
N ILE A 220 2.51 -9.46 -10.90
CA ILE A 220 2.17 -8.24 -11.62
C ILE A 220 0.83 -7.69 -11.14
N ALA A 221 0.80 -6.40 -10.78
CA ALA A 221 -0.44 -5.66 -10.65
C ALA A 221 -0.94 -5.25 -12.04
N ASP A 222 -1.92 -5.98 -12.56
CA ASP A 222 -2.54 -5.77 -13.88
C ASP A 222 -3.74 -4.82 -13.74
N SER A 223 -3.41 -3.52 -13.62
CA SER A 223 -4.24 -2.48 -13.02
C SER A 223 -5.59 -2.30 -13.71
N ASP A 224 -5.63 -2.05 -15.02
CA ASP A 224 -6.89 -1.83 -15.75
C ASP A 224 -7.66 -3.12 -16.05
N ASN A 225 -7.08 -4.28 -15.75
CA ASN A 225 -7.78 -5.55 -15.67
C ASN A 225 -8.19 -5.91 -14.23
N HIS A 226 -7.96 -5.01 -13.26
CA HIS A 226 -8.40 -5.10 -11.87
C HIS A 226 -8.01 -6.41 -11.16
N ARG A 227 -6.82 -6.97 -11.47
CA ARG A 227 -6.40 -8.29 -11.01
C ARG A 227 -4.90 -8.34 -10.71
N ILE A 228 -4.48 -9.45 -10.06
CA ILE A 228 -3.07 -9.78 -9.89
C ILE A 228 -2.74 -11.04 -10.67
N ILE A 229 -1.63 -10.98 -11.40
CA ILE A 229 -1.07 -12.08 -12.17
C ILE A 229 0.14 -12.63 -11.42
N GLY A 230 0.31 -13.93 -11.41
CA GLY A 230 1.52 -14.61 -10.95
C GLY A 230 2.04 -15.58 -12.01
N SER A 231 3.36 -15.79 -12.03
CA SER A 231 3.97 -16.86 -12.82
C SER A 231 4.41 -18.03 -11.93
N ASP A 232 4.54 -19.20 -12.53
CA ASP A 232 5.16 -20.39 -11.97
C ASP A 232 5.84 -21.17 -13.11
N GLU A 233 6.26 -22.42 -12.86
CA GLU A 233 6.89 -23.28 -13.88
C GLU A 233 5.98 -23.56 -15.11
N ASN A 234 4.66 -23.41 -14.96
CA ASN A 234 3.68 -23.60 -16.03
C ASN A 234 3.34 -22.30 -16.77
N GLY A 235 3.95 -21.18 -16.39
CA GLY A 235 3.74 -19.88 -17.01
C GLY A 235 2.89 -18.93 -16.17
N PHE A 236 2.24 -17.98 -16.84
CA PHE A 236 1.47 -16.92 -16.17
C PHE A 236 0.00 -17.31 -15.98
N ARG A 237 -0.53 -17.03 -14.81
CA ARG A 237 -1.95 -17.18 -14.48
C ARG A 237 -2.46 -16.05 -13.61
N CYS A 238 -3.75 -15.82 -13.62
CA CYS A 238 -4.38 -14.94 -12.64
C CYS A 238 -4.41 -15.64 -11.27
N ILE A 239 -4.05 -14.89 -10.22
CA ILE A 239 -4.00 -15.41 -8.85
C ILE A 239 -5.00 -14.74 -7.91
N ILE A 240 -5.36 -13.47 -8.16
CA ILE A 240 -6.30 -12.68 -7.35
C ILE A 240 -7.23 -11.88 -8.25
N ALA A 241 -8.50 -11.76 -7.87
CA ALA A 241 -9.55 -10.99 -8.55
C ALA A 241 -9.72 -11.38 -10.03
N CYS A 242 -9.73 -12.67 -10.31
CA CYS A 242 -9.65 -13.23 -11.66
C CYS A 242 -10.90 -13.02 -12.51
N SER A 243 -11.98 -12.47 -11.97
CA SER A 243 -13.13 -12.02 -12.77
C SER A 243 -12.79 -10.87 -13.72
N GLY A 244 -11.73 -10.11 -13.42
CA GLY A 244 -11.34 -8.90 -14.16
C GLY A 244 -12.36 -7.75 -14.05
N SER A 245 -13.38 -7.90 -13.19
CA SER A 245 -14.38 -6.88 -12.96
C SER A 245 -13.96 -6.00 -11.78
N SER A 246 -13.98 -4.69 -11.97
CA SER A 246 -13.77 -3.74 -10.88
C SER A 246 -14.87 -3.85 -9.83
N GLY A 247 -14.52 -3.64 -8.56
CA GLY A 247 -15.49 -3.63 -7.48
C GLY A 247 -14.86 -3.51 -6.11
N SER A 248 -15.70 -3.34 -5.09
CA SER A 248 -15.28 -3.09 -3.70
C SER A 248 -15.48 -4.27 -2.76
N THR A 249 -15.96 -5.42 -3.25
CA THR A 249 -16.10 -6.64 -2.43
C THR A 249 -14.74 -7.19 -2.01
N SER A 250 -14.71 -8.15 -1.08
CA SER A 250 -13.46 -8.76 -0.58
C SER A 250 -12.68 -9.52 -1.65
N TYR A 251 -13.33 -10.00 -2.71
CA TYR A 251 -12.74 -10.75 -3.82
C TYR A 251 -12.51 -9.89 -5.08
N GLN A 252 -12.76 -8.60 -5.03
CA GLN A 252 -12.57 -7.67 -6.13
C GLN A 252 -11.51 -6.62 -5.81
N LEU A 253 -10.89 -6.10 -6.86
CA LEU A 253 -9.97 -4.96 -6.82
C LEU A 253 -10.48 -3.86 -7.76
N TYR A 254 -9.99 -2.64 -7.57
CA TYR A 254 -10.24 -1.55 -8.50
C TYR A 254 -8.95 -0.74 -8.73
N ASN A 255 -8.35 -0.90 -9.91
CA ASN A 255 -7.07 -0.30 -10.32
C ASN A 255 -5.95 -0.50 -9.26
N PRO A 256 -5.56 -1.76 -8.94
CA PRO A 256 -4.46 -2.02 -8.01
C PRO A 256 -3.17 -1.38 -8.50
N ARG A 257 -2.41 -0.74 -7.58
CA ARG A 257 -1.20 0.03 -7.95
C ARG A 257 0.10 -0.60 -7.48
N SER A 258 0.13 -1.15 -6.30
CA SER A 258 1.33 -1.75 -5.72
C SER A 258 1.00 -3.06 -5.02
N ILE A 259 1.94 -3.99 -5.05
CA ILE A 259 1.86 -5.29 -4.39
C ILE A 259 3.13 -5.54 -3.59
N ALA A 260 3.00 -6.25 -2.49
CA ALA A 260 4.12 -6.70 -1.66
C ALA A 260 3.76 -7.99 -0.93
N PHE A 261 4.77 -8.82 -0.62
CA PHE A 261 4.61 -10.01 0.21
C PHE A 261 5.15 -9.77 1.62
N ASP A 262 4.46 -10.32 2.62
CA ASP A 262 5.07 -10.51 3.93
C ASP A 262 5.91 -11.81 3.96
N SER A 263 6.69 -12.02 5.03
CA SER A 263 7.54 -13.22 5.17
C SER A 263 6.75 -14.53 5.29
N PHE A 264 5.44 -14.47 5.48
CA PHE A 264 4.54 -15.62 5.49
C PHE A 264 3.97 -15.93 4.09
N GLY A 265 4.27 -15.08 3.12
CA GLY A 265 3.78 -15.20 1.74
C GLY A 265 2.38 -14.65 1.53
N ASN A 266 1.83 -13.92 2.49
CA ASN A 266 0.57 -13.23 2.26
C ASN A 266 0.82 -12.06 1.31
N LEU A 267 -0.11 -11.87 0.39
CA LEU A 267 -0.04 -10.81 -0.61
C LEU A 267 -0.84 -9.59 -0.14
N PHE A 268 -0.16 -8.45 -0.10
CA PHE A 268 -0.79 -7.15 0.15
C PHE A 268 -0.92 -6.38 -1.16
N VAL A 269 -2.05 -5.72 -1.33
CA VAL A 269 -2.40 -4.98 -2.54
C VAL A 269 -2.88 -3.57 -2.18
N ALA A 270 -2.24 -2.55 -2.74
CA ALA A 270 -2.76 -1.18 -2.73
C ALA A 270 -3.91 -1.08 -3.73
N ASP A 271 -5.14 -1.22 -3.25
CA ASP A 271 -6.39 -1.23 -4.02
C ASP A 271 -6.88 0.22 -4.19
N ARG A 272 -6.27 0.91 -5.17
CA ARG A 272 -6.25 2.36 -5.30
C ARG A 272 -7.63 2.98 -5.29
N ASP A 273 -8.50 2.62 -6.23
CA ASP A 273 -9.77 3.30 -6.44
C ASP A 273 -10.83 2.87 -5.40
N ASN A 274 -10.55 1.80 -4.64
CA ASN A 274 -11.28 1.45 -3.43
C ASN A 274 -10.72 2.12 -2.16
N ASN A 275 -9.65 2.89 -2.24
CA ASN A 275 -9.04 3.61 -1.13
C ASN A 275 -8.70 2.70 0.07
N ARG A 276 -8.13 1.53 -0.18
CA ARG A 276 -7.81 0.54 0.84
C ARG A 276 -6.54 -0.24 0.50
N THR A 277 -5.95 -0.87 1.51
CA THR A 277 -4.96 -1.93 1.34
C THR A 277 -5.60 -3.26 1.71
N GLN A 278 -5.56 -4.21 0.78
CA GLN A 278 -6.11 -5.56 0.96
C GLN A 278 -5.00 -6.56 1.26
N LYS A 279 -5.27 -7.51 2.17
CA LYS A 279 -4.40 -8.63 2.48
C LYS A 279 -5.06 -9.94 2.05
N PHE A 280 -4.38 -10.70 1.20
CA PHE A 280 -4.77 -12.03 0.75
C PHE A 280 -3.87 -13.08 1.38
N TYR A 281 -4.43 -13.98 2.17
CA TYR A 281 -3.68 -15.01 2.87
C TYR A 281 -3.25 -16.12 1.91
N LEU A 282 -1.98 -16.52 2.01
CA LEU A 282 -1.47 -17.70 1.28
C LEU A 282 -2.16 -18.96 1.81
N LEU A 283 -2.81 -19.69 0.94
CA LEU A 283 -3.37 -21.02 1.25
C LEU A 283 -2.23 -22.03 1.08
N SER A 284 -1.61 -22.49 2.19
CA SER A 284 -0.72 -23.62 2.13
C SER A 284 -1.55 -24.86 1.80
N ASN A 285 -1.25 -25.55 0.70
CA ASN A 285 -1.74 -26.91 0.48
C ASN A 285 -1.14 -27.81 1.55
N LEU A 286 -1.79 -27.89 2.70
CA LEU A 286 -1.50 -28.80 3.79
C LEU A 286 -2.02 -30.20 3.42
N SER A 287 -1.48 -30.80 2.36
CA SER A 287 -1.50 -32.24 2.20
C SER A 287 -0.11 -32.77 2.58
N ASN A 288 -0.01 -33.23 3.84
CA ASN A 288 0.96 -34.20 4.33
C ASN A 288 2.42 -34.11 3.82
N SER A 289 3.17 -33.11 4.19
CA SER A 289 4.58 -33.29 4.45
C SER A 289 4.93 -32.57 5.75
N LYS A 290 5.43 -33.32 6.72
CA LYS A 290 5.94 -32.86 8.00
C LYS A 290 6.83 -31.64 7.76
N ARG A 291 6.40 -30.46 8.20
CA ARG A 291 7.27 -29.29 8.29
C ARG A 291 8.48 -29.69 9.11
N LYS A 292 9.63 -29.87 8.47
CA LYS A 292 10.91 -29.77 9.16
C LYS A 292 11.01 -28.35 9.66
N ASN A 293 11.12 -28.19 10.96
CA ASN A 293 11.30 -26.94 11.67
C ASN A 293 12.48 -26.15 11.11
N ASN A 294 12.34 -24.82 11.10
CA ASN A 294 13.40 -23.83 11.03
C ASN A 294 13.95 -23.47 9.64
N ASP A 295 13.09 -23.07 8.71
CA ASP A 295 13.53 -22.08 7.72
C ASP A 295 12.39 -21.06 7.53
N SER A 296 12.70 -19.79 7.74
CA SER A 296 11.87 -18.69 7.35
C SER A 296 11.65 -18.79 5.83
N ILE A 297 10.42 -19.13 5.43
CA ILE A 297 10.08 -19.57 4.06
C ILE A 297 10.27 -18.45 3.03
N PHE A 298 10.41 -17.20 3.47
CA PHE A 298 10.55 -16.03 2.63
C PHE A 298 11.65 -15.12 3.16
N SER A 299 12.91 -15.49 2.94
CA SER A 299 13.93 -14.48 2.92
C SER A 299 13.97 -13.91 1.50
N PHE A 300 13.49 -12.69 1.32
CA PHE A 300 14.04 -11.86 0.27
C PHE A 300 15.53 -11.75 0.59
N HIS A 301 16.38 -12.50 -0.14
CA HIS A 301 17.79 -12.57 0.15
C HIS A 301 18.43 -11.21 -0.15
N TYR A 302 18.39 -10.33 0.84
CA TYR A 302 19.42 -9.31 0.99
C TYR A 302 20.58 -9.95 1.78
N LEU A 303 21.35 -10.80 1.11
CA LEU A 303 22.59 -11.31 1.68
C LEU A 303 23.69 -10.25 1.50
N GLY A 304 23.90 -9.47 2.55
CA GLY A 304 25.12 -8.70 2.71
C GLY A 304 26.00 -9.35 3.78
N GLY A 305 27.18 -9.88 3.39
CA GLY A 305 28.35 -10.04 4.26
C GLY A 305 28.51 -11.37 4.97
N THR A 306 29.41 -12.15 4.44
CA THR A 306 30.15 -13.29 4.99
C THR A 306 30.60 -13.16 6.45
N THR A 307 30.29 -14.16 7.27
CA THR A 307 31.28 -14.93 8.05
C THR A 307 30.60 -16.19 8.59
N THR A 308 31.06 -17.31 8.10
CA THR A 308 30.82 -18.65 8.64
C THR A 308 31.43 -18.76 10.04
N THR A 309 30.57 -18.86 11.05
CA THR A 309 30.93 -19.49 12.32
C THR A 309 29.88 -20.54 12.60
N THR A 310 30.26 -21.78 12.40
CA THR A 310 29.50 -22.95 12.85
C THR A 310 29.49 -22.98 14.38
N ILE A 311 28.35 -22.70 14.96
CA ILE A 311 28.06 -23.06 16.35
C ILE A 311 26.97 -24.11 16.32
N SER A 312 27.38 -25.36 16.51
CA SER A 312 26.49 -26.47 16.81
C SER A 312 26.01 -26.31 18.26
N THR A 313 24.76 -25.98 18.46
CA THR A 313 24.06 -26.29 19.72
C THR A 313 22.68 -26.81 19.40
N THR A 314 22.52 -28.10 19.59
CA THR A 314 21.27 -28.80 19.68
C THR A 314 20.47 -28.27 20.88
N ALA A 315 19.53 -27.39 20.63
CA ALA A 315 18.43 -27.14 21.53
C ALA A 315 17.15 -27.10 20.69
N SER A 316 16.38 -28.18 20.75
CA SER A 316 15.05 -28.25 20.18
C SER A 316 14.10 -27.35 20.98
N LEU A 317 13.93 -26.11 20.51
CA LEU A 317 12.82 -25.26 20.91
C LEU A 317 11.63 -25.60 20.00
N SER A 318 10.74 -26.45 20.50
CA SER A 318 9.42 -26.62 19.94
C SER A 318 8.66 -25.29 20.11
N LEU A 319 8.55 -24.50 19.04
CA LEU A 319 7.60 -23.42 18.97
C LEU A 319 6.20 -24.05 18.94
N VAL A 320 5.65 -24.29 20.11
CA VAL A 320 4.21 -24.48 20.27
C VAL A 320 3.61 -23.12 19.97
N VAL A 321 3.01 -22.94 18.78
CA VAL A 321 2.12 -21.82 18.53
C VAL A 321 0.97 -22.00 19.52
N PRO A 322 0.80 -21.16 20.52
CA PRO A 322 -0.29 -21.30 21.46
C PRO A 322 -1.59 -21.14 20.68
N THR A 323 -2.42 -22.18 20.68
CA THR A 323 -3.81 -22.04 20.26
C THR A 323 -4.50 -21.24 21.35
N CYS A 324 -4.67 -19.95 21.09
CA CYS A 324 -5.33 -19.08 22.05
C CYS A 324 -6.78 -19.49 22.20
N SER A 325 -7.22 -19.75 23.44
CA SER A 325 -8.62 -19.96 23.79
C SER A 325 -9.31 -18.59 23.95
N ASN A 326 -10.61 -18.52 23.73
CA ASN A 326 -11.44 -17.34 23.98
C ASN A 326 -11.23 -16.12 23.08
N LYS A 327 -11.21 -16.32 21.75
CA LYS A 327 -11.16 -15.19 20.80
C LYS A 327 -10.03 -14.19 21.07
N THR A 328 -8.86 -14.71 21.45
CA THR A 328 -7.62 -13.94 21.57
C THR A 328 -6.60 -14.41 20.56
N MET A 329 -5.63 -13.55 20.21
CA MET A 329 -4.56 -13.82 19.27
C MET A 329 -3.22 -13.25 19.77
N GLY A 330 -2.17 -13.53 19.03
CA GLY A 330 -0.82 -13.09 19.37
C GLY A 330 -0.04 -14.12 20.18
N PRO A 331 1.28 -13.92 20.32
CA PRO A 331 2.17 -14.90 20.95
C PRO A 331 1.88 -15.14 22.45
N ASN A 332 1.23 -14.21 23.10
CA ASN A 332 0.86 -14.28 24.54
C ASN A 332 -0.65 -14.38 24.74
N CYS A 333 -1.44 -14.60 23.69
CA CYS A 333 -2.91 -14.66 23.75
C CYS A 333 -3.56 -13.47 24.48
N ASN A 334 -2.97 -12.30 24.39
CA ASN A 334 -3.42 -11.09 25.09
C ASN A 334 -4.11 -10.05 24.18
N ILE A 335 -4.20 -10.32 22.90
CA ILE A 335 -4.85 -9.45 21.92
C ILE A 335 -6.25 -10.01 21.65
N SER A 336 -7.30 -9.21 21.89
CA SER A 336 -8.66 -9.58 21.49
C SER A 336 -8.75 -9.74 19.99
N SER A 337 -9.35 -10.84 19.50
CA SER A 337 -9.68 -11.00 18.08
C SER A 337 -11.04 -10.39 17.73
N ASN A 338 -11.72 -9.79 18.70
CA ASN A 338 -13.02 -9.16 18.47
C ASN A 338 -12.86 -7.84 17.75
N PRO A 339 -13.50 -7.63 16.60
CA PRO A 339 -13.42 -6.37 15.85
C PRO A 339 -13.82 -5.13 16.65
N CYS A 340 -14.79 -5.25 17.57
CA CYS A 340 -15.22 -4.14 18.42
C CYS A 340 -14.13 -3.65 19.37
N ASP A 341 -13.34 -4.57 19.94
CA ASP A 341 -12.28 -4.25 20.90
C ASP A 341 -11.05 -3.66 20.18
N LEU A 342 -10.72 -4.22 19.01
CA LEU A 342 -9.56 -3.83 18.21
C LEU A 342 -9.76 -2.50 17.51
N LEU A 343 -10.92 -2.29 16.87
CA LEU A 343 -11.15 -1.20 15.94
C LEU A 343 -11.90 -0.02 16.58
N LYS A 344 -12.69 -0.28 17.65
CA LYS A 344 -13.62 0.70 18.24
C LYS A 344 -14.37 1.49 17.16
N PRO A 345 -15.03 0.79 16.20
CA PRO A 345 -15.46 1.39 14.93
C PRO A 345 -16.66 2.30 15.08
N CYS A 346 -17.50 2.08 16.10
CA CYS A 346 -18.75 2.79 16.26
C CYS A 346 -18.54 4.20 16.82
N LYS A 347 -18.97 5.19 16.08
CA LYS A 347 -18.90 6.62 16.41
C LYS A 347 -20.14 7.08 17.16
N ASN A 348 -20.09 8.30 17.66
CA ASN A 348 -21.24 8.99 18.23
C ASN A 348 -22.00 8.17 19.28
N ASN A 349 -21.26 7.49 20.15
CA ASN A 349 -21.76 6.61 21.22
C ASN A 349 -22.61 5.42 20.69
N GLY A 350 -22.38 4.98 19.46
CA GLY A 350 -22.94 3.74 18.95
C GLY A 350 -22.37 2.53 19.70
N THR A 351 -23.23 1.55 19.98
CA THR A 351 -22.81 0.28 20.64
C THR A 351 -22.31 -0.69 19.58
N CYS A 352 -21.09 -1.23 19.78
CA CYS A 352 -20.49 -2.21 18.89
C CYS A 352 -20.88 -3.63 19.30
N GLU A 353 -21.35 -4.42 18.34
CA GLU A 353 -21.65 -5.85 18.50
C GLU A 353 -20.73 -6.66 17.58
N ASN A 354 -20.00 -7.64 18.15
CA ASN A 354 -19.17 -8.55 17.36
C ASN A 354 -20.06 -9.58 16.65
N ARG A 355 -19.86 -9.77 15.34
CA ARG A 355 -20.52 -10.79 14.52
C ARG A 355 -19.45 -11.58 13.76
N ASP A 356 -19.11 -12.76 14.30
CA ASP A 356 -18.07 -13.66 13.76
C ASP A 356 -16.76 -12.91 13.43
N GLU A 357 -16.46 -12.67 12.16
CA GLU A 357 -15.26 -11.94 11.68
C GLU A 357 -15.55 -10.44 11.39
N SER A 358 -16.71 -9.95 11.75
CA SER A 358 -17.16 -8.58 11.49
C SER A 358 -17.78 -7.94 12.74
N TYR A 359 -18.20 -6.70 12.59
CA TYR A 359 -18.91 -5.96 13.65
C TYR A 359 -20.19 -5.33 13.09
N PHE A 360 -21.08 -4.99 13.99
CA PHE A 360 -22.28 -4.21 13.72
C PHE A 360 -22.37 -3.07 14.74
N CYS A 361 -22.63 -1.85 14.26
CA CYS A 361 -22.84 -0.71 15.12
C CYS A 361 -24.34 -0.46 15.30
N ASN A 362 -24.80 -0.56 16.55
CA ASN A 362 -26.13 -0.13 16.93
C ASN A 362 -26.09 1.36 17.27
N CYS A 363 -26.57 2.18 16.36
CA CYS A 363 -26.44 3.62 16.45
C CYS A 363 -27.44 4.24 17.43
N SER A 364 -27.02 5.30 18.11
CA SER A 364 -27.90 6.09 18.94
C SER A 364 -28.94 6.85 18.08
N LYS A 365 -30.06 7.25 18.68
CA LYS A 365 -31.32 7.72 18.05
C LYS A 365 -31.18 8.66 16.84
N TYR A 366 -30.12 9.45 16.80
CA TYR A 366 -29.98 10.49 15.78
C TYR A 366 -28.80 10.25 14.83
N PHE A 367 -28.25 9.05 14.87
CA PHE A 367 -27.07 8.70 14.03
C PHE A 367 -27.40 7.48 13.19
N SER A 368 -26.77 7.39 12.03
CA SER A 368 -26.88 6.28 11.10
C SER A 368 -25.54 6.05 10.36
N GLY A 369 -25.54 5.11 9.42
CA GLY A 369 -24.34 4.66 8.74
C GLY A 369 -23.78 3.38 9.38
N SER A 370 -22.85 2.73 8.69
CA SER A 370 -22.26 1.46 9.14
C SER A 370 -21.43 1.58 10.43
N GLU A 371 -20.96 2.79 10.73
CA GLU A 371 -20.15 3.13 11.91
C GLU A 371 -20.81 4.25 12.75
N CYS A 372 -22.09 4.53 12.52
CA CYS A 372 -22.82 5.65 13.13
C CYS A 372 -22.20 7.03 12.83
N GLU A 373 -21.58 7.16 11.67
CA GLU A 373 -20.88 8.37 11.23
C GLU A 373 -21.79 9.47 10.69
N ILE A 374 -23.03 9.14 10.32
CA ILE A 374 -23.99 10.09 9.75
C ILE A 374 -24.80 10.71 10.87
N ASP A 375 -24.65 12.02 11.06
CA ASP A 375 -25.43 12.80 12.02
C ASP A 375 -26.76 13.29 11.39
N ASN A 376 -27.86 12.69 11.82
CA ASN A 376 -29.22 13.00 11.37
C ASN A 376 -29.94 14.00 12.30
N ARG A 377 -29.25 14.59 13.27
CA ARG A 377 -29.85 15.63 14.12
C ARG A 377 -30.27 16.82 13.27
N ARG A 378 -31.44 17.34 13.53
CA ARG A 378 -31.92 18.58 12.90
C ARG A 378 -31.08 19.78 13.36
N CYS A 379 -30.73 19.79 14.64
CA CYS A 379 -29.85 20.79 15.24
C CYS A 379 -28.43 20.27 15.35
N LYS A 380 -27.51 20.77 14.51
CA LYS A 380 -26.05 20.54 14.61
C LYS A 380 -25.40 21.72 15.33
N PRO A 381 -24.21 21.58 15.91
CA PRO A 381 -23.52 22.68 16.60
C PRO A 381 -23.33 23.95 15.78
N THR A 382 -23.38 23.83 14.44
CA THR A 382 -23.22 24.93 13.49
C THR A 382 -24.50 25.31 12.76
N THR A 383 -25.68 24.83 13.19
CA THR A 383 -26.95 25.06 12.48
C THR A 383 -27.37 26.52 12.60
N CYS A 384 -27.28 27.11 13.80
CA CYS A 384 -27.66 28.51 14.02
C CYS A 384 -26.43 29.36 14.29
N TRP A 385 -26.32 30.50 13.65
CA TRP A 385 -25.21 31.43 13.79
C TRP A 385 -25.52 32.49 14.86
N ASN A 386 -24.55 33.27 15.22
CA ASN A 386 -24.71 34.45 16.11
C ASN A 386 -25.48 34.14 17.40
N ASN A 387 -25.13 33.01 18.05
CA ASN A 387 -25.75 32.53 19.30
C ASN A 387 -27.22 32.17 19.20
N GLY A 388 -27.78 32.01 18.00
CA GLY A 388 -29.14 31.55 17.80
C GLY A 388 -29.35 30.14 18.37
N LYS A 389 -30.49 29.89 18.99
CA LYS A 389 -30.89 28.60 19.58
C LYS A 389 -31.66 27.78 18.58
N CYS A 390 -31.20 26.56 18.30
CA CYS A 390 -31.89 25.65 17.43
C CYS A 390 -33.04 24.94 18.18
N ASN A 391 -34.23 24.92 17.60
CA ASN A 391 -35.36 24.13 18.09
C ASN A 391 -35.22 22.68 17.61
N GLU A 392 -34.92 21.75 18.51
CA GLU A 392 -34.70 20.35 18.19
C GLU A 392 -35.90 19.64 17.54
N THR A 393 -37.12 20.18 17.74
CA THR A 393 -38.36 19.59 17.18
C THR A 393 -38.58 20.03 15.73
N THR A 394 -38.39 21.32 15.42
CA THR A 394 -38.66 21.90 14.10
C THR A 394 -37.36 22.01 13.25
N GLY A 395 -36.20 22.13 13.87
CA GLY A 395 -34.92 22.41 13.23
C GLY A 395 -34.72 23.90 12.92
N GLU A 396 -35.62 24.76 13.35
CA GLU A 396 -35.58 26.21 13.11
C GLU A 396 -34.69 26.92 14.13
N CYS A 397 -34.05 27.99 13.69
CA CYS A 397 -33.24 28.82 14.56
C CYS A 397 -34.07 29.93 15.21
N LEU A 398 -34.03 30.01 16.53
CA LEU A 398 -34.48 31.16 17.30
C LEU A 398 -33.33 32.14 17.44
N CYS A 399 -33.39 33.22 16.69
CA CYS A 399 -32.34 34.21 16.66
C CYS A 399 -32.37 35.13 17.89
N GLU A 400 -31.21 35.54 18.39
CA GLU A 400 -31.11 36.55 19.41
C GLU A 400 -31.42 37.96 18.83
N GLU A 401 -31.71 38.90 19.70
CA GLU A 401 -32.07 40.27 19.35
C GLU A 401 -30.93 40.91 18.46
N GLY A 402 -31.38 41.51 17.36
CA GLY A 402 -30.47 42.04 16.34
C GLY A 402 -30.10 41.13 15.20
N TRP A 403 -30.57 39.86 15.21
CA TRP A 403 -30.29 38.89 14.16
C TRP A 403 -31.58 38.29 13.56
N THR A 404 -31.54 37.98 12.26
CA THR A 404 -32.61 37.37 11.50
C THR A 404 -32.05 36.45 10.39
N GLY A 405 -32.92 35.79 9.66
CA GLY A 405 -32.56 34.80 8.63
C GLY A 405 -32.84 33.37 9.09
N GLU A 406 -32.80 32.43 8.16
CA GLU A 406 -33.10 31.03 8.42
C GLU A 406 -32.12 30.40 9.43
N PHE A 407 -30.88 30.89 9.43
CA PHE A 407 -29.77 30.43 10.30
C PHE A 407 -29.26 31.54 11.23
N CYS A 408 -30.00 32.64 11.42
CA CYS A 408 -29.57 33.84 12.16
C CYS A 408 -28.30 34.50 11.55
N GLU A 409 -28.13 34.45 10.27
CA GLU A 409 -26.99 34.94 9.54
C GLU A 409 -27.03 36.43 9.16
N LYS A 410 -28.21 37.08 9.30
CA LYS A 410 -28.45 38.45 8.89
C LYS A 410 -28.60 39.36 10.07
N MET A 411 -27.91 40.48 10.10
CA MET A 411 -28.10 41.53 11.10
C MET A 411 -29.32 42.37 10.74
N ILE A 412 -30.22 42.62 11.72
CA ILE A 412 -31.36 43.51 11.54
C ILE A 412 -30.85 44.93 11.47
N ASN A 413 -31.08 45.60 10.33
CA ASN A 413 -30.68 46.97 10.13
C ASN A 413 -31.82 47.89 10.62
N TYR A 414 -31.71 48.38 11.86
CA TYR A 414 -32.75 49.26 12.47
C TYR A 414 -32.82 50.65 11.84
N CYS A 415 -31.94 50.97 10.85
CA CYS A 415 -31.84 52.32 10.25
C CYS A 415 -32.67 52.50 8.96
N GLU A 416 -33.40 51.48 8.47
CA GLU A 416 -34.15 51.58 7.21
C GLU A 416 -35.64 51.98 7.34
N ASN A 417 -36.14 52.29 8.54
CA ASN A 417 -37.53 52.75 8.74
C ASN A 417 -37.62 54.13 9.37
N VAL A 418 -36.88 55.12 8.84
CA VAL A 418 -37.16 56.54 9.10
C VAL A 418 -37.16 57.28 7.77
N THR A 419 -38.31 57.16 7.08
CA THR A 419 -38.78 58.17 6.12
C THR A 419 -40.30 58.22 6.19
#